data_a7db3b737a9cdc635427044081d1b7b4
#
_entry.id   a7db3b737a9cdc635427044081d1b7b4
#
_cell.length_a   1.000
_cell.length_b   1.000
_cell.length_c   1.000
_cell.angle_alpha   90.00
_cell.angle_beta   90.00
_cell.angle_gamma   90.00
#
_symmetry.space_group_name_H-M   'P 1'
#
loop_
_entity.id
_entity.type
_entity.pdbx_description
1 polymer ?
#
loop_
_entity_poly.entity_id
_entity_poly.type
_entity_poly.pdbx_seq_one_letter_code
_entity_poly.pdbx_strand_id
1 'polypeptide(L)'
;MDPIADMLNSINNAQAIAKSQVVISPFSKLKFEILQLLKKENFILDVKKKGKGIEKKIIVDLKYNDGSPAISKIRKISKPGRRVYLPVKKIKKVKSGYGIAIISTSSGLTTNKEAKKRKLGGEIICELW
;
A
#
# COMPACT_ATOMS: atom_id res chain seq x y z
N MET A 1 -2.74 17.13 -5.73
CA MET A 1 -2.37 15.87 -6.40
C MET A 1 -1.76 14.89 -5.39
N ASP A 2 -2.20 13.65 -5.42
CA ASP A 2 -1.71 12.62 -4.49
C ASP A 2 -1.33 11.36 -5.28
N PRO A 3 -0.05 11.22 -5.67
CA PRO A 3 0.40 10.07 -6.46
C PRO A 3 0.15 8.71 -5.80
N ILE A 4 0.19 8.65 -4.48
CA ILE A 4 -0.07 7.40 -3.76
C ILE A 4 -1.55 7.05 -3.83
N ALA A 5 -2.44 8.02 -3.64
CA ALA A 5 -3.88 7.81 -3.79
C ALA A 5 -4.22 7.37 -5.21
N ASP A 6 -3.59 8.00 -6.21
CA ASP A 6 -3.80 7.64 -7.62
C ASP A 6 -3.39 6.19 -7.89
N MET A 7 -2.25 5.76 -7.33
CA MET A 7 -1.78 4.38 -7.44
C MET A 7 -2.77 3.41 -6.81
N LEU A 8 -3.20 3.69 -5.58
CA LEU A 8 -4.14 2.83 -4.87
C LEU A 8 -5.49 2.75 -5.59
N ASN A 9 -5.96 3.86 -6.16
CA ASN A 9 -7.17 3.89 -6.96
C ASN A 9 -7.02 3.06 -8.23
N SER A 10 -5.85 3.10 -8.88
CA SER A 10 -5.57 2.29 -10.07
C SER A 10 -5.67 0.80 -9.77
N ILE A 11 -5.13 0.38 -8.62
CA ILE A 11 -5.23 -1.01 -8.16
C ILE A 11 -6.69 -1.39 -7.92
N ASN A 12 -7.41 -0.53 -7.21
CA ASN A 12 -8.81 -0.76 -6.88
C ASN A 12 -9.68 -0.88 -8.14
N ASN A 13 -9.48 0.01 -9.10
CA ASN A 13 -10.22 0.00 -10.37
C ASN A 13 -9.89 -1.24 -11.20
N ALA A 14 -8.62 -1.65 -11.25
CA ALA A 14 -8.20 -2.85 -11.97
C ALA A 14 -8.84 -4.11 -11.38
N GLN A 15 -8.90 -4.18 -10.05
CA GLN A 15 -9.55 -5.31 -9.36
C GLN A 15 -11.05 -5.37 -9.63
N ALA A 16 -11.71 -4.21 -9.73
CA ALA A 16 -13.14 -4.13 -9.96
C ALA A 16 -13.55 -4.76 -11.29
N ILE A 17 -12.65 -4.77 -12.28
CA ILE A 17 -12.90 -5.40 -13.58
C ILE A 17 -12.07 -6.67 -13.77
N ALA A 18 -11.60 -7.24 -12.68
CA ALA A 18 -10.91 -8.54 -12.64
C ALA A 18 -9.67 -8.63 -13.52
N LYS A 19 -8.90 -7.55 -13.65
CA LYS A 19 -7.62 -7.58 -14.37
C LYS A 19 -6.59 -8.38 -13.59
N SER A 20 -5.72 -9.07 -14.31
CA SER A 20 -4.62 -9.81 -13.68
C SER A 20 -3.43 -8.92 -13.31
N GLN A 21 -3.25 -7.82 -14.05
CA GLN A 21 -2.15 -6.90 -13.84
C GLN A 21 -2.60 -5.45 -13.93
N VAL A 22 -1.83 -4.57 -13.29
CA VAL A 22 -1.98 -3.14 -13.46
C VAL A 22 -0.59 -2.51 -13.58
N VAL A 23 -0.47 -1.48 -14.42
CA VAL A 23 0.76 -0.74 -14.63
C VAL A 23 0.68 0.57 -13.89
N ILE A 24 1.66 0.82 -13.03
CA ILE A 24 1.77 2.06 -12.25
C ILE A 24 2.88 2.92 -12.85
N SER A 25 2.54 4.14 -13.22
CA SER A 25 3.45 5.08 -13.86
C SER A 25 3.19 6.49 -13.31
N PRO A 26 4.20 7.34 -13.18
CA PRO A 26 5.62 7.04 -13.30
C PRO A 26 6.14 6.23 -12.11
N PHE A 27 7.32 5.64 -12.25
CA PHE A 27 7.98 4.96 -11.15
C PHE A 27 8.35 5.94 -10.04
N SER A 28 8.20 5.52 -8.79
CA SER A 28 8.83 6.20 -7.67
C SER A 28 9.25 5.15 -6.65
N LYS A 29 10.32 5.46 -5.91
CA LYS A 29 10.82 4.55 -4.88
C LYS A 29 9.75 4.29 -3.80
N LEU A 30 9.06 5.34 -3.40
CA LEU A 30 8.01 5.21 -2.38
C LEU A 30 6.87 4.31 -2.84
N LYS A 31 6.39 4.49 -4.07
CA LYS A 31 5.35 3.62 -4.64
C LYS A 31 5.80 2.16 -4.64
N PHE A 32 7.03 1.92 -5.08
CA PHE A 32 7.56 0.56 -5.15
C PHE A 32 7.69 -0.07 -3.76
N GLU A 33 8.15 0.69 -2.78
CA GLU A 33 8.26 0.20 -1.39
C GLU A 33 6.90 -0.15 -0.80
N ILE A 34 5.87 0.66 -1.05
CA ILE A 34 4.51 0.37 -0.62
C ILE A 34 4.03 -0.94 -1.24
N LEU A 35 4.25 -1.11 -2.54
CA LEU A 35 3.82 -2.32 -3.25
C LEU A 35 4.58 -3.56 -2.79
N GLN A 36 5.87 -3.44 -2.49
CA GLN A 36 6.65 -4.54 -1.91
C GLN A 36 6.08 -4.96 -0.56
N LEU A 37 5.64 -4.00 0.24
CA LEU A 37 5.02 -4.28 1.53
C LEU A 37 3.68 -5.02 1.34
N LEU A 38 2.88 -4.61 0.36
CA LEU A 38 1.63 -5.29 0.03
C LEU A 38 1.88 -6.74 -0.43
N LYS A 39 2.94 -6.96 -1.19
CA LYS A 39 3.34 -8.31 -1.59
C LYS A 39 3.72 -9.15 -0.38
N LYS A 40 4.52 -8.60 0.51
CA LYS A 40 4.95 -9.29 1.73
C LYS A 40 3.76 -9.69 2.60
N GLU A 41 2.73 -8.85 2.65
CA GLU A 41 1.53 -9.09 3.45
C GLU A 41 0.46 -9.87 2.68
N ASN A 42 0.79 -10.40 1.49
CA ASN A 42 -0.07 -11.26 0.68
C ASN A 42 -1.33 -10.58 0.12
N PHE A 43 -1.28 -9.28 -0.12
CA PHE A 43 -2.37 -8.55 -0.74
C PHE A 43 -2.26 -8.49 -2.27
N ILE A 44 -1.05 -8.68 -2.80
CA ILE A 44 -0.79 -8.78 -4.23
C ILE A 44 0.15 -9.97 -4.47
N LEU A 45 0.18 -10.47 -5.71
CA LEU A 45 1.02 -11.62 -6.05
C LEU A 45 2.48 -11.24 -6.24
N ASP A 46 2.72 -10.16 -7.00
CA ASP A 46 4.09 -9.77 -7.32
C ASP A 46 4.14 -8.31 -7.74
N VAL A 47 5.33 -7.74 -7.70
CA VAL A 47 5.59 -6.37 -8.13
C VAL A 47 6.96 -6.34 -8.80
N LYS A 48 7.03 -5.71 -9.99
CA LYS A 48 8.25 -5.67 -10.80
C LYS A 48 8.49 -4.27 -11.35
N LYS A 49 9.76 -3.91 -11.51
CA LYS A 49 10.16 -2.71 -12.23
C LYS A 49 10.33 -3.06 -13.70
N LYS A 50 9.90 -2.16 -14.59
CA LYS A 50 10.07 -2.33 -16.03
C LYS A 50 10.47 -1.01 -16.66
N GLY A 51 11.41 -1.04 -17.62
CA GLY A 51 11.87 0.15 -18.32
C GLY A 51 13.02 0.84 -17.61
N LYS A 52 13.49 1.95 -18.21
CA LYS A 52 14.60 2.76 -17.72
C LYS A 52 14.27 4.24 -17.82
N GLY A 53 14.90 5.04 -16.94
CA GLY A 53 14.76 6.49 -16.98
C GLY A 53 13.31 6.92 -16.78
N ILE A 54 12.84 7.83 -17.62
CA ILE A 54 11.48 8.37 -17.52
C ILE A 54 10.41 7.35 -17.92
N GLU A 55 10.78 6.29 -18.62
CA GLU A 55 9.86 5.23 -19.02
C GLU A 55 9.73 4.13 -17.98
N LYS A 56 10.44 4.25 -16.89
CA LYS A 56 10.40 3.25 -15.82
C LYS A 56 9.01 3.19 -15.18
N LYS A 57 8.50 1.98 -15.08
CA LYS A 57 7.14 1.69 -14.59
C LYS A 57 7.18 0.57 -13.57
N ILE A 58 6.07 0.38 -12.88
CA ILE A 58 5.88 -0.73 -11.95
C ILE A 58 4.76 -1.61 -12.50
N ILE A 59 5.02 -2.91 -12.60
CA ILE A 59 4.00 -3.88 -12.98
C ILE A 59 3.56 -4.60 -11.71
N VAL A 60 2.26 -4.56 -11.44
CA VAL A 60 1.67 -5.21 -10.26
C VAL A 60 0.81 -6.38 -10.70
N ASP A 61 1.13 -7.58 -10.22
CA ASP A 61 0.32 -8.76 -10.44
C ASP A 61 -0.69 -8.85 -9.30
N LEU A 62 -1.96 -8.75 -9.64
CA LEU A 62 -3.05 -8.70 -8.66
C LEU A 62 -3.41 -10.10 -8.16
N LYS A 63 -3.91 -10.17 -6.95
CA LYS A 63 -4.26 -11.42 -6.29
C LYS A 63 -5.77 -11.52 -6.09
N TYR A 64 -6.32 -12.70 -6.38
CA TYR A 64 -7.73 -13.02 -6.18
C TYR A 64 -7.84 -14.31 -5.39
N ASN A 65 -8.83 -14.36 -4.50
CA ASN A 65 -9.15 -15.56 -3.73
C ASN A 65 -10.57 -15.97 -4.08
N ASP A 66 -10.73 -17.11 -4.74
CA ASP A 66 -12.04 -17.62 -5.18
C ASP A 66 -12.86 -16.59 -5.96
N GLY A 67 -12.18 -15.87 -6.87
CA GLY A 67 -12.82 -14.86 -7.71
C GLY A 67 -12.98 -13.49 -7.08
N SER A 68 -12.66 -13.33 -5.80
CA SER A 68 -12.74 -12.05 -5.11
C SER A 68 -11.35 -11.44 -4.94
N PRO A 69 -11.22 -10.10 -5.09
CA PRO A 69 -9.93 -9.44 -4.87
C PRO A 69 -9.39 -9.68 -3.46
N ALA A 70 -8.07 -9.88 -3.36
CA ALA A 70 -7.41 -10.02 -2.06
C ALA A 70 -7.52 -8.73 -1.24
N ILE A 71 -7.58 -7.59 -1.91
CA ILE A 71 -7.82 -6.31 -1.25
C ILE A 71 -9.30 -5.97 -1.40
N SER A 72 -10.04 -5.99 -0.30
CA SER A 72 -11.47 -5.66 -0.31
C SER A 72 -11.68 -4.15 -0.34
N LYS A 73 -10.89 -3.41 0.43
CA LYS A 73 -11.04 -1.96 0.54
C LYS A 73 -9.73 -1.30 0.88
N ILE A 74 -9.52 -0.11 0.33
CA ILE A 74 -8.36 0.74 0.60
C ILE A 74 -8.86 2.08 1.11
N ARG A 75 -8.30 2.54 2.23
CA ARG A 75 -8.66 3.82 2.82
C ARG A 75 -7.39 4.67 2.97
N LYS A 76 -7.29 5.74 2.18
CA LYS A 76 -6.17 6.68 2.29
C LYS A 76 -6.37 7.57 3.51
N ILE A 77 -5.39 7.61 4.41
CA ILE A 77 -5.47 8.38 5.65
C ILE A 77 -4.75 9.71 5.51
N SER A 78 -3.44 9.69 5.26
CA SER A 78 -2.65 10.92 5.05
C SER A 78 -2.85 11.47 3.66
N LYS A 79 -3.02 12.79 3.54
CA LYS A 79 -3.19 13.49 2.26
C LYS A 79 -2.18 14.62 2.19
N PRO A 80 -1.85 15.13 0.99
CA PRO A 80 -0.86 16.21 0.87
C PRO A 80 -1.13 17.42 1.75
N GLY A 81 -2.40 17.80 1.90
CA GLY A 81 -2.78 18.93 2.75
C GLY A 81 -3.07 18.58 4.19
N ARG A 82 -3.03 17.31 4.54
CA ARG A 82 -3.37 16.86 5.89
C ARG A 82 -2.67 15.55 6.20
N ARG A 83 -1.46 15.65 6.73
CA ARG A 83 -0.69 14.47 7.16
C ARG A 83 -1.19 14.01 8.52
N VAL A 84 -1.27 12.70 8.74
CA VAL A 84 -1.74 12.11 9.99
C VAL A 84 -0.61 11.32 10.61
N TYR A 85 -0.17 11.73 11.80
CA TYR A 85 0.90 11.08 12.55
C TYR A 85 0.32 10.48 13.83
N LEU A 86 0.73 9.27 14.15
CA LEU A 86 0.31 8.62 15.39
C LEU A 86 1.50 8.17 16.22
N PRO A 87 1.45 8.41 17.54
CA PRO A 87 2.40 7.79 18.45
C PRO A 87 2.09 6.28 18.54
N VAL A 88 3.07 5.49 18.96
CA VAL A 88 2.93 4.04 19.03
C VAL A 88 1.71 3.60 19.86
N LYS A 89 1.38 4.34 20.90
CA LYS A 89 0.23 4.02 21.77
C LYS A 89 -1.11 4.05 21.04
N LYS A 90 -1.22 4.85 19.97
CA LYS A 90 -2.47 5.01 19.23
C LYS A 90 -2.54 4.15 17.98
N ILE A 91 -1.51 3.37 17.70
CA ILE A 91 -1.52 2.45 16.58
C ILE A 91 -2.38 1.23 16.96
N LYS A 92 -3.40 0.97 16.16
CA LYS A 92 -4.40 -0.08 16.44
C LYS A 92 -4.42 -1.13 15.33
N LYS A 93 -5.06 -2.26 15.63
CA LYS A 93 -5.34 -3.28 14.63
C LYS A 93 -6.34 -2.73 13.62
N VAL A 94 -6.20 -3.13 12.35
CA VAL A 94 -7.15 -2.80 11.30
C VAL A 94 -8.07 -3.99 11.12
N LYS A 95 -9.39 -3.75 11.21
CA LYS A 95 -10.41 -4.79 11.07
C LYS A 95 -10.10 -6.04 11.89
N SER A 96 -9.85 -5.85 13.19
CA SER A 96 -9.57 -6.95 14.13
C SER A 96 -8.39 -7.84 13.72
N GLY A 97 -7.46 -7.28 12.96
CA GLY A 97 -6.25 -7.98 12.51
C GLY A 97 -6.29 -8.54 11.09
N TYR A 98 -7.42 -8.45 10.40
CA TYR A 98 -7.51 -8.89 9.00
C TYR A 98 -6.85 -7.94 8.02
N GLY A 99 -6.76 -6.66 8.39
CA GLY A 99 -6.16 -5.65 7.54
C GLY A 99 -4.82 -5.17 8.05
N ILE A 100 -4.23 -4.25 7.31
CA ILE A 100 -2.99 -3.58 7.70
C ILE A 100 -3.11 -2.08 7.50
N ALA A 101 -2.31 -1.33 8.27
CA ALA A 101 -2.04 0.07 8.01
C ALA A 101 -0.59 0.17 7.55
N ILE A 102 -0.33 0.99 6.54
CA ILE A 102 1.03 1.26 6.09
C ILE A 102 1.49 2.53 6.79
N ILE A 103 2.58 2.42 7.54
CA ILE A 103 3.09 3.51 8.37
C ILE A 103 4.52 3.84 7.94
N SER A 104 4.78 5.14 7.75
CA SER A 104 6.12 5.64 7.47
C SER A 104 6.77 6.03 8.79
N THR A 105 7.81 5.33 9.18
CA THR A 105 8.54 5.57 10.42
C THR A 105 9.94 6.12 10.14
N SER A 106 10.65 6.50 11.18
CA SER A 106 12.05 6.91 11.05
C SER A 106 12.94 5.79 10.52
N SER A 107 12.49 4.54 10.63
CA SER A 107 13.21 3.36 10.13
C SER A 107 12.67 2.86 8.79
N GLY A 108 11.81 3.63 8.11
CA GLY A 108 11.24 3.29 6.82
C GLY A 108 9.77 2.88 6.89
N LEU A 109 9.27 2.36 5.79
CA LEU A 109 7.88 1.90 5.71
C LEU A 109 7.69 0.57 6.42
N THR A 110 6.58 0.46 7.13
CA THR A 110 6.26 -0.77 7.84
C THR A 110 4.74 -0.89 8.02
N THR A 111 4.28 -2.01 8.55
CA THR A 111 2.88 -2.20 8.89
C THR A 111 2.62 -1.75 10.32
N ASN A 112 1.33 -1.57 10.64
CA ASN A 112 0.92 -1.26 12.02
C ASN A 112 1.40 -2.31 13.02
N LYS A 113 1.36 -3.59 12.64
CA LYS A 113 1.81 -4.69 13.50
C LYS A 113 3.28 -4.58 13.81
N GLU A 114 4.10 -4.36 12.79
CA GLU A 114 5.55 -4.27 12.93
C GLU A 114 5.96 -2.98 13.66
N ALA A 115 5.29 -1.85 13.36
CA ALA A 115 5.56 -0.59 14.03
C ALA A 115 5.29 -0.71 15.53
N LYS A 116 4.18 -1.33 15.90
CA LYS A 116 3.82 -1.54 17.29
C LYS A 116 4.84 -2.46 18.00
N LYS A 117 5.28 -3.51 17.33
CA LYS A 117 6.28 -4.43 17.84
C LYS A 117 7.61 -3.76 18.08
N ARG A 118 8.02 -2.86 17.17
CA ARG A 118 9.26 -2.09 17.29
C ARG A 118 9.12 -0.84 18.14
N LYS A 119 7.91 -0.55 18.63
CA LYS A 119 7.60 0.64 19.43
C LYS A 119 7.91 1.94 18.70
N LEU A 120 7.55 1.98 17.40
CA LEU A 120 7.75 3.15 16.54
C LEU A 120 6.41 3.75 16.15
N GLY A 121 6.26 5.05 16.35
CA GLY A 121 5.15 5.80 15.77
C GLY A 121 5.55 6.32 14.40
N GLY A 122 4.61 6.93 13.68
CA GLY A 122 4.89 7.49 12.38
C GLY A 122 3.66 8.02 11.66
N GLU A 123 3.86 8.35 10.41
CA GLU A 123 2.79 8.82 9.55
C GLU A 123 1.99 7.64 9.00
N ILE A 124 0.67 7.66 9.20
CA ILE A 124 -0.21 6.64 8.63
C ILE A 124 -0.54 7.03 7.21
N ILE A 125 -0.07 6.25 6.25
CA ILE A 125 -0.31 6.51 4.84
C ILE A 125 -1.70 6.03 4.44
N CYS A 126 -2.02 4.78 4.72
CA CYS A 126 -3.31 4.19 4.36
C CYS A 126 -3.60 2.95 5.21
N GLU A 127 -4.86 2.54 5.17
CA GLU A 127 -5.30 1.26 5.71
C GLU A 127 -5.90 0.45 4.57
N LEU A 128 -5.74 -0.86 4.62
CA LEU A 128 -6.38 -1.74 3.64
C LEU A 128 -6.70 -3.11 4.24
N TRP A 129 -7.71 -3.75 3.68
CA TRP A 129 -8.14 -5.06 4.14
C TRP A 129 -8.85 -5.85 3.05
#